data_e13a6728109ff09416a72a1683b7cbd1
#
_entry.id   e13a6728109ff09416a72a1683b7cbd1
#
_cell.length_a   1.000
_cell.length_b   1.000
_cell.length_c   1.000
_cell.angle_alpha   90.00
_cell.angle_beta   90.00
_cell.angle_gamma   90.00
#
_symmetry.space_group_name_H-M   'P 1'
#
loop_
_entity.id
_entity.type
_entity.pdbx_description
1 polymer ?
#
loop_
_entity_poly.entity_id
_entity_poly.type
_entity_poly.pdbx_seq_one_letter_code
_entity_poly.pdbx_strand_id
1 'polypeptide(L)' 'MSVTNLNEKRFIKCITDNGFLFDATHNGYTRIWETNTPDGKLQCLEVYKQEDNVWKQIMYGSDGGVFFAEDINIDEHLP' A
#
# COMPACT_ATOMS: atom_id res chain seq x y z
N MET A 1 -2.55 22.00 -15.64
CA MET A 1 -2.08 20.79 -16.29
C MET A 1 -1.34 19.93 -15.28
N SER A 2 -1.72 18.73 -15.21
CA SER A 2 -0.99 17.87 -14.31
C SER A 2 0.27 17.40 -15.00
N VAL A 3 1.37 17.65 -14.37
CA VAL A 3 2.60 17.03 -14.75
C VAL A 3 2.51 15.60 -14.22
N THR A 4 2.50 14.65 -15.13
CA THR A 4 2.60 13.28 -14.69
C THR A 4 3.93 13.13 -13.98
N ASN A 5 3.89 12.92 -12.71
CA ASN A 5 5.08 12.76 -11.92
C ASN A 5 5.73 11.44 -12.30
N LEU A 6 6.92 11.51 -12.89
CA LEU A 6 7.64 10.30 -13.28
C LEU A 6 7.97 9.43 -12.09
N ASN A 7 8.23 10.05 -10.94
CA ASN A 7 8.50 9.29 -9.71
C ASN A 7 7.26 8.55 -9.24
N GLU A 8 6.08 9.14 -9.44
CA GLU A 8 4.84 8.46 -9.12
C GLU A 8 4.64 7.22 -10.01
N LYS A 9 4.90 7.34 -11.30
CA LYS A 9 4.82 6.19 -12.21
C LYS A 9 5.82 5.11 -11.83
N ARG A 10 7.04 5.51 -11.47
CA ARG A 10 8.08 4.58 -11.03
C ARG A 10 7.67 3.90 -9.73
N PHE A 11 7.06 4.65 -8.81
CA PHE A 11 6.59 4.10 -7.56
C PHE A 11 5.50 3.05 -7.81
N ILE A 12 4.52 3.37 -8.64
CA ILE A 12 3.45 2.43 -8.96
C ILE A 12 4.03 1.16 -9.59
N LYS A 13 4.99 1.32 -10.49
CA LYS A 13 5.65 0.17 -11.09
C LYS A 13 6.38 -0.67 -10.03
N CYS A 14 7.06 -0.02 -9.11
CA CYS A 14 7.77 -0.73 -8.04
C CYS A 14 6.80 -1.54 -7.18
N ILE A 15 5.69 -0.95 -6.75
CA ILE A 15 4.77 -1.69 -5.90
C ILE A 15 4.05 -2.79 -6.66
N THR A 16 3.70 -2.57 -7.91
CA THR A 16 3.07 -3.64 -8.70
C THR A 16 4.06 -4.76 -9.00
N ASP A 17 5.33 -4.46 -9.19
CA ASP A 17 6.36 -5.47 -9.34
C ASP A 17 6.52 -6.29 -8.05
N ASN A 18 6.13 -5.75 -6.92
CA ASN A 18 6.18 -6.41 -5.62
C ASN A 18 4.86 -7.07 -5.24
N GLY A 19 3.94 -7.20 -6.17
CA GLY A 19 2.71 -7.95 -5.95
C GLY A 19 1.51 -7.12 -5.56
N PHE A 20 1.62 -5.80 -5.53
CA PHE A 20 0.47 -4.95 -5.30
C PHE A 20 -0.37 -4.89 -6.56
N LEU A 21 -1.69 -4.99 -6.40
CA LEU A 21 -2.64 -4.90 -7.50
C LEU A 21 -3.64 -3.79 -7.21
N PHE A 22 -4.11 -3.13 -8.24
CA PHE A 22 -5.12 -2.10 -8.06
C PHE A 22 -6.41 -2.72 -7.54
N ASP A 23 -6.95 -2.13 -6.49
CA ASP A 23 -8.18 -2.60 -5.84
C ASP A 23 -9.14 -1.43 -5.71
N ALA A 24 -10.20 -1.47 -6.50
CA ALA A 24 -11.19 -0.39 -6.50
C ALA A 24 -11.92 -0.26 -5.16
N THR A 25 -12.05 -1.35 -4.42
CA THR A 25 -12.69 -1.32 -3.10
C THR A 25 -11.96 -0.38 -2.15
N HIS A 26 -10.65 -0.39 -2.21
CA HIS A 26 -9.82 0.46 -1.37
C HIS A 26 -9.34 1.72 -2.11
N ASN A 27 -9.67 1.83 -3.40
CA ASN A 27 -9.21 2.91 -4.25
C ASN A 27 -7.70 3.08 -4.20
N GLY A 28 -6.99 1.97 -4.32
CA GLY A 28 -5.55 1.97 -4.20
C GLY A 28 -4.92 0.67 -4.65
N TYR A 29 -3.64 0.53 -4.40
CA TYR A 29 -2.89 -0.67 -4.75
C TYR A 29 -2.70 -1.50 -3.49
N THR A 30 -3.13 -2.74 -3.53
CA THR A 30 -3.18 -3.60 -2.35
C THR A 30 -2.36 -4.86 -2.53
N ARG A 31 -1.83 -5.35 -1.43
CA ARG A 31 -1.20 -6.66 -1.36
C ARG A 31 -1.67 -7.35 -0.09
N ILE A 32 -2.04 -8.63 -0.22
CA ILE A 32 -2.49 -9.44 0.91
C ILE A 32 -1.44 -10.51 1.16
N TRP A 33 -1.09 -10.72 2.43
CA TRP A 33 -0.17 -11.80 2.80
C TRP A 33 -0.54 -12.35 4.17
N GLU A 34 0.03 -13.51 4.48
CA GLU A 34 -0.14 -14.13 5.78
C GLU A 34 1.17 -14.11 6.54
N THR A 35 1.08 -13.96 7.84
CA THR A 35 2.23 -14.13 8.73
C THR A 35 1.86 -15.07 9.86
N ASN A 36 2.86 -15.79 10.37
CA ASN A 36 2.64 -16.69 11.49
C ASN A 36 2.82 -15.93 12.80
N THR A 37 1.89 -16.15 13.73
CA THR A 37 1.96 -15.61 15.07
C THR A 37 1.88 -16.74 16.07
N PRO A 38 2.23 -16.51 17.35
CA PRO A 38 2.08 -17.55 18.37
C PRO A 38 0.65 -18.08 18.49
N ASP A 39 -0.34 -17.27 18.13
CA ASP A 39 -1.74 -17.65 18.23
C ASP A 39 -2.31 -18.20 16.92
N GLY A 40 -1.46 -18.41 15.91
CA GLY A 40 -1.89 -18.92 14.62
C GLY A 40 -1.46 -18.03 13.47
N LYS A 41 -2.24 -18.03 12.41
CA LYS A 41 -1.93 -17.23 11.22
C LYS A 41 -2.72 -15.93 11.25
N LEU A 42 -2.03 -14.84 10.94
CA LEU A 42 -2.65 -13.54 10.78
C LEU A 42 -2.61 -13.16 9.31
N GLN A 43 -3.76 -12.85 8.74
CA GLN A 43 -3.83 -12.33 7.39
C GLN A 43 -3.70 -10.81 7.43
N CYS A 44 -2.80 -10.28 6.63
CA CYS A 44 -2.49 -8.86 6.60
C CYS A 44 -2.85 -8.27 5.24
N LEU A 45 -3.20 -7.01 5.25
CA LEU A 45 -3.48 -6.26 4.05
C LEU A 45 -2.69 -4.95 4.11
N GLU A 46 -2.01 -4.65 3.02
CA GLU A 46 -1.31 -3.37 2.88
C GLU A 46 -1.85 -2.65 1.64
N VAL A 47 -2.12 -1.37 1.79
CA VAL A 47 -2.67 -0.55 0.72
C VAL A 47 -1.83 0.72 0.57
N TYR A 48 -1.46 1.03 -0.66
CA TYR A 48 -0.91 2.34 -1.00
C TYR A 48 -1.96 3.08 -1.81
N LYS A 49 -2.40 4.23 -1.33
CA LYS A 49 -3.36 5.04 -2.07
C LYS A 49 -3.02 6.52 -1.97
N GLN A 50 -3.53 7.27 -2.93
CA GLN A 50 -3.34 8.71 -2.96
C GLN A 50 -4.62 9.40 -2.50
N GLU A 51 -4.47 10.30 -1.54
CA GLU A 51 -5.55 11.18 -1.08
C GLU A 51 -5.01 12.60 -0.98
N ASP A 52 -5.73 13.54 -1.55
CA ASP A 52 -5.36 14.97 -1.47
C ASP A 52 -3.92 15.23 -1.90
N ASN A 53 -3.49 14.54 -2.94
CA ASN A 53 -2.12 14.62 -3.49
C ASN A 53 -1.05 14.10 -2.54
N VAL A 54 -1.44 13.34 -1.53
CA VAL A 54 -0.51 12.69 -0.60
C VAL A 54 -0.70 11.18 -0.71
N TRP A 55 0.42 10.46 -0.84
CA TRP A 55 0.38 9.01 -0.81
C TRP A 55 0.33 8.54 0.64
N LYS A 56 -0.53 7.57 0.89
CA LYS A 56 -0.72 7.01 2.22
C LYS A 56 -0.53 5.51 2.19
N GLN A 57 0.14 5.00 3.19
CA GLN A 57 0.24 3.57 3.42
C GLN A 57 -0.76 3.17 4.49
N ILE A 58 -1.59 2.20 4.16
CA ILE A 58 -2.59 1.66 5.08
C ILE A 58 -2.28 0.19 5.29
N MET A 59 -2.31 -0.23 6.52
CA MET A 59 -2.06 -1.63 6.86
C MET A 59 -3.06 -2.08 7.90
N TYR A 60 -3.62 -3.29 7.74
CA TYR A 60 -4.44 -3.88 8.77
C TYR A 60 -4.43 -5.40 8.66
N GLY A 61 -4.69 -6.05 9.80
CA GLY A 61 -4.85 -7.49 9.86
C GLY A 61 -6.32 -7.85 9.96
N SER A 62 -6.68 -9.07 9.53
CA SER A 62 -8.08 -9.47 9.48
C SER A 62 -8.65 -9.92 10.82
N ASP A 63 -7.80 -10.30 11.76
CA ASP A 63 -8.27 -10.88 13.04
C ASP A 63 -8.28 -9.82 14.13
N GLY A 64 -9.31 -9.00 14.14
CA GLY A 64 -9.43 -7.95 15.11
C GLY A 64 -8.47 -6.80 14.88
N GLY A 65 -7.83 -6.86 13.84
CA GLY A 65 -7.09 -5.97 13.06
C GLY A 65 -6.34 -4.80 13.69
N VAL A 66 -5.16 -4.62 13.23
CA VAL A 66 -4.44 -3.36 13.38
C VAL A 66 -4.69 -2.56 12.11
N PHE A 67 -5.17 -1.33 12.26
CA PHE A 67 -5.40 -0.45 11.13
C PHE A 67 -4.75 0.91 11.40
N PHE A 68 -3.94 1.35 10.46
CA PHE A 68 -3.35 2.69 10.54
C PHE A 68 -3.03 3.18 9.15
N ALA A 69 -2.90 4.51 9.02
CA ALA A 69 -2.52 5.14 7.78
C ALA A 69 -1.40 6.12 8.06
N GLU A 70 -0.39 6.13 7.19
CA GLU A 70 0.75 7.02 7.30
C GLU A 70 0.97 7.71 5.96
N ASP A 71 1.32 8.99 6.03
CA ASP A 71 1.77 9.71 4.84
C ASP A 71 3.16 9.18 4.47
N ILE A 72 3.38 8.93 3.19
CA ILE A 72 4.68 8.45 2.73
C ILE A 72 5.26 9.40 1.69
N ASN A 73 6.56 9.46 1.68
CA ASN A 73 7.30 10.14 0.63
C ASN A 73 7.75 9.08 -0.37
N ILE A 74 7.12 9.07 -1.54
CA ILE A 74 7.41 8.03 -2.53
C ILE A 74 8.86 8.07 -3.00
N ASP A 75 9.52 9.22 -2.96
CA ASP A 75 10.91 9.31 -3.38
C ASP A 75 11.82 8.48 -2.48
N GLU A 76 11.47 8.34 -1.22
CA GLU A 76 12.23 7.52 -0.30
C GLU A 76 12.02 6.02 -0.51
N HIS A 77 10.98 5.66 -1.23
CA HIS A 77 10.64 4.26 -1.51
C HIS A 77 11.15 3.81 -2.88
N LEU A 78 11.70 4.70 -3.68
CA LEU A 78 12.25 4.34 -4.98
C LEU A 78 13.65 3.78 -4.82
N PRO A 79 13.99 2.76 -5.63
CA PRO A 79 15.35 2.19 -5.60
C PRO A 79 16.40 3.17 -6.11
#